data_1f1528482f10c630c3a1057d1e3776f2
#
_entry.id   1f1528482f10c630c3a1057d1e3776f2
#
_cell.length_a   1.000
_cell.length_b   1.000
_cell.length_c   1.000
_cell.angle_alpha   90.00
_cell.angle_beta   90.00
_cell.angle_gamma   90.00
#
_symmetry.space_group_name_H-M   'P 1'
#
loop_
_entity.id
_entity.type
_entity.pdbx_description
1 polymer ?
#
loop_
_entity_poly.entity_id
_entity_poly.type
_entity_poly.pdbx_seq_one_letter_code
_entity_poly.pdbx_strand_id
1 'polypeptide(L)'
;MATSIGLFIITQVNGHWNIVGHTLTDKSLTAVVASEGVILAGSTEGIWRSSENGRSWDEASEALAIRHVRWMAGSTGLPSIILVGTEPAGIFVSRDSGRTWHQNVAVSELRDKYGWFLPYSPEAGCVRDFAIAESGRYEGRIYAAVEVGGILISDDGGRKWHLAEGSDGIPDLNRVSGAMIHPDVHSISVHPSSSDLVTAATGGGLYRSTDGGRTWKCIYRCYIRAAWVDPQDARHIIAGPADGVSRNGRIEETRDGGQSWQPASVGMNGPWTRHMVERFYQHDKNLFAILSNGELWTRSPGQTVWQRILPEVSGVQAMAASD
;
A
#
# COMPACT_ATOMS: atom_id res chain seq x y z
N MET A 1 -7.01 0.87 -12.94
CA MET A 1 -7.50 0.26 -11.68
C MET A 1 -7.44 -1.25 -11.80
N ALA A 2 -6.76 -1.90 -10.90
CA ALA A 2 -6.78 -3.35 -10.74
C ALA A 2 -8.02 -3.77 -9.93
N THR A 3 -8.73 -4.78 -10.42
CA THR A 3 -9.94 -5.32 -9.80
C THR A 3 -9.94 -6.85 -9.80
N SER A 4 -10.85 -7.44 -9.04
CA SER A 4 -11.04 -8.91 -9.04
C SER A 4 -11.55 -9.48 -10.38
N ILE A 5 -11.95 -8.62 -11.33
CA ILE A 5 -12.51 -8.98 -12.64
C ILE A 5 -11.74 -8.34 -13.80
N GLY A 6 -10.46 -8.01 -13.62
CA GLY A 6 -9.61 -7.44 -14.64
C GLY A 6 -9.14 -6.03 -14.35
N LEU A 7 -8.60 -5.37 -15.39
CA LEU A 7 -8.05 -4.03 -15.30
C LEU A 7 -8.98 -3.04 -16.03
N PHE A 8 -9.44 -2.03 -15.30
CA PHE A 8 -10.20 -0.92 -15.85
C PHE A 8 -9.28 0.29 -16.10
N ILE A 9 -9.39 0.86 -17.30
CA ILE A 9 -8.79 2.14 -17.65
C ILE A 9 -9.87 3.19 -17.49
N ILE A 10 -9.61 4.22 -16.69
CA ILE A 10 -10.55 5.28 -16.40
C ILE A 10 -9.96 6.64 -16.70
N THR A 11 -10.80 7.59 -17.01
CA THR A 11 -10.41 9.00 -17.24
C THR A 11 -11.43 9.93 -16.61
N GLN A 12 -11.00 11.12 -16.25
CA GLN A 12 -11.89 12.17 -15.78
C GLN A 12 -12.16 13.18 -16.89
N VAL A 13 -13.42 13.37 -17.25
CA VAL A 13 -13.87 14.35 -18.26
C VAL A 13 -14.94 15.23 -17.63
N ASN A 14 -14.72 16.54 -17.61
CA ASN A 14 -15.65 17.52 -17.00
C ASN A 14 -16.06 17.18 -15.55
N GLY A 15 -15.13 16.67 -14.77
CA GLY A 15 -15.37 16.28 -13.36
C GLY A 15 -16.01 14.91 -13.18
N HIS A 16 -16.41 14.21 -14.24
CA HIS A 16 -16.99 12.87 -14.20
C HIS A 16 -15.96 11.80 -14.56
N TRP A 17 -15.94 10.72 -13.77
CA TRP A 17 -15.11 9.56 -14.05
C TRP A 17 -15.82 8.63 -15.04
N ASN A 18 -15.07 8.22 -16.07
CA ASN A 18 -15.58 7.38 -17.17
C ASN A 18 -14.66 6.19 -17.38
N ILE A 19 -15.24 5.02 -17.64
CA ILE A 19 -14.50 3.83 -18.08
C ILE A 19 -14.23 4.00 -19.58
N VAL A 20 -12.96 3.92 -19.96
CA VAL A 20 -12.53 3.99 -21.37
C VAL A 20 -11.92 2.67 -21.87
N GLY A 21 -11.68 1.71 -20.98
CA GLY A 21 -11.21 0.38 -21.34
C GLY A 21 -11.38 -0.62 -20.22
N HIS A 22 -11.54 -1.91 -20.60
CA HIS A 22 -11.57 -3.06 -19.68
C HIS A 22 -10.82 -4.20 -20.34
N THR A 23 -9.75 -4.66 -19.69
CA THR A 23 -8.81 -5.67 -20.23
C THR A 23 -8.38 -6.63 -19.12
N LEU A 24 -7.67 -7.71 -19.45
CA LEU A 24 -7.32 -8.79 -18.52
C LEU A 24 -8.55 -9.33 -17.77
N THR A 25 -9.69 -9.46 -18.47
CA THR A 25 -11.01 -9.74 -17.89
C THR A 25 -11.13 -11.13 -17.25
N ASP A 26 -10.19 -12.01 -17.56
CA ASP A 26 -10.05 -13.35 -16.99
C ASP A 26 -9.13 -13.41 -15.77
N LYS A 27 -8.60 -12.26 -15.31
CA LYS A 27 -7.62 -12.19 -14.22
C LYS A 27 -8.19 -11.49 -12.99
N SER A 28 -7.91 -12.06 -11.81
CA SER A 28 -8.14 -11.39 -10.53
C SER A 28 -6.86 -10.64 -10.15
N LEU A 29 -6.89 -9.32 -10.31
CA LEU A 29 -5.74 -8.47 -10.10
C LEU A 29 -5.70 -7.95 -8.66
N THR A 30 -4.50 -7.90 -8.09
CA THR A 30 -4.24 -7.48 -6.71
C THR A 30 -3.49 -6.15 -6.64
N ALA A 31 -2.70 -5.83 -7.67
CA ALA A 31 -1.85 -4.66 -7.73
C ALA A 31 -1.74 -4.12 -9.15
N VAL A 32 -1.42 -2.84 -9.27
CA VAL A 32 -1.11 -2.18 -10.53
C VAL A 32 -0.08 -1.08 -10.29
N VAL A 33 0.87 -0.94 -11.20
CA VAL A 33 1.80 0.18 -11.26
C VAL A 33 1.92 0.65 -12.70
N ALA A 34 2.02 1.95 -12.88
CA ALA A 34 2.33 2.57 -14.17
C ALA A 34 3.59 3.41 -14.01
N SER A 35 4.54 3.26 -14.91
CA SER A 35 5.81 3.97 -14.90
C SER A 35 6.42 3.97 -16.30
N GLU A 36 6.89 5.13 -16.77
CA GLU A 36 7.63 5.28 -18.03
C GLU A 36 6.90 4.66 -19.25
N GLY A 37 5.58 4.86 -19.35
CA GLY A 37 4.76 4.33 -20.45
C GLY A 37 4.51 2.81 -20.40
N VAL A 38 4.88 2.16 -19.29
CA VAL A 38 4.61 0.73 -19.03
C VAL A 38 3.58 0.59 -17.92
N ILE A 39 2.62 -0.30 -18.12
CA ILE A 39 1.68 -0.70 -17.07
C ILE A 39 1.98 -2.15 -16.69
N LEU A 40 2.11 -2.40 -15.39
CA LEU A 40 2.22 -3.74 -14.83
C LEU A 40 1.02 -4.02 -13.95
N ALA A 41 0.40 -5.17 -14.14
CA ALA A 41 -0.71 -5.66 -13.35
C ALA A 41 -0.31 -6.95 -12.64
N GLY A 42 -0.34 -6.95 -11.31
CA GLY A 42 -0.06 -8.11 -10.46
C GLY A 42 -1.35 -8.86 -10.14
N SER A 43 -1.24 -10.18 -10.07
CA SER A 43 -2.32 -11.10 -9.73
C SER A 43 -1.83 -12.19 -8.77
N THR A 44 -2.71 -13.11 -8.38
CA THR A 44 -2.33 -14.31 -7.62
C THR A 44 -1.53 -15.32 -8.47
N GLU A 45 -1.50 -15.15 -9.80
CA GLU A 45 -0.88 -16.06 -10.76
C GLU A 45 0.40 -15.51 -11.41
N GLY A 46 0.74 -14.23 -11.15
CA GLY A 46 1.92 -13.57 -11.71
C GLY A 46 1.67 -12.13 -12.13
N ILE A 47 2.49 -11.66 -13.07
CA ILE A 47 2.51 -10.28 -13.54
C ILE A 47 2.25 -10.24 -15.04
N TRP A 48 1.42 -9.28 -15.43
CA TRP A 48 1.09 -8.92 -16.80
C TRP A 48 1.67 -7.56 -17.11
N ARG A 49 2.30 -7.41 -18.27
CA ARG A 49 2.99 -6.19 -18.70
C ARG A 49 2.40 -5.67 -20.01
N SER A 50 2.11 -4.39 -20.05
CA SER A 50 1.73 -3.66 -21.27
C SER A 50 2.69 -2.51 -21.52
N SER A 51 3.17 -2.36 -22.75
CA SER A 51 3.88 -1.17 -23.25
C SER A 51 3.04 -0.36 -24.25
N GLU A 52 1.74 -0.66 -24.32
CA GLU A 52 0.79 -0.06 -25.24
C GLU A 52 -0.44 0.52 -24.52
N ASN A 53 -0.21 1.10 -23.34
CA ASN A 53 -1.25 1.71 -22.52
C ASN A 53 -2.44 0.75 -22.24
N GLY A 54 -2.15 -0.53 -21.98
CA GLY A 54 -3.15 -1.54 -21.66
C GLY A 54 -3.91 -2.12 -22.86
N ARG A 55 -3.48 -1.86 -24.10
CA ARG A 55 -4.11 -2.42 -25.31
C ARG A 55 -3.75 -3.88 -25.55
N SER A 56 -2.51 -4.23 -25.26
CA SER A 56 -1.99 -5.60 -25.31
C SER A 56 -1.23 -5.92 -24.05
N TRP A 57 -1.10 -7.21 -23.74
CA TRP A 57 -0.47 -7.69 -22.53
C TRP A 57 0.34 -8.95 -22.78
N ASP A 58 1.56 -8.96 -22.24
CA ASP A 58 2.42 -10.11 -22.18
C ASP A 58 2.56 -10.59 -20.73
N GLU A 59 2.67 -11.89 -20.52
CA GLU A 59 3.06 -12.41 -19.21
C GLU A 59 4.51 -12.02 -18.92
N ALA A 60 4.76 -11.44 -17.75
CA ALA A 60 6.05 -10.94 -17.31
C ALA A 60 6.46 -11.54 -15.94
N SER A 61 6.18 -12.82 -15.75
CA SER A 61 6.43 -13.55 -14.51
C SER A 61 7.70 -14.40 -14.53
N GLU A 62 8.50 -14.35 -15.62
CA GLU A 62 9.74 -15.11 -15.71
C GLU A 62 10.67 -14.76 -14.54
N ALA A 63 11.27 -15.78 -13.90
CA ALA A 63 12.08 -15.68 -12.69
C ALA A 63 11.32 -15.20 -11.42
N LEU A 64 10.00 -15.06 -11.46
CA LEU A 64 9.19 -14.80 -10.28
C LEU A 64 8.89 -16.12 -9.55
N ALA A 65 9.73 -16.48 -8.57
CA ALA A 65 9.60 -17.74 -7.84
C ALA A 65 8.33 -17.84 -6.99
N ILE A 66 7.77 -16.69 -6.57
CA ILE A 66 6.50 -16.58 -5.86
C ILE A 66 5.56 -15.76 -6.73
N ARG A 67 4.51 -16.38 -7.27
CA ARG A 67 3.60 -15.76 -8.25
C ARG A 67 2.45 -14.95 -7.63
N HIS A 68 2.09 -15.21 -6.39
CA HIS A 68 1.06 -14.44 -5.70
C HIS A 68 1.56 -13.04 -5.36
N VAL A 69 1.33 -12.10 -6.26
CA VAL A 69 1.65 -10.68 -6.07
C VAL A 69 0.64 -10.06 -5.12
N ARG A 70 1.12 -9.37 -4.08
CA ARG A 70 0.28 -8.64 -3.13
C ARG A 70 0.32 -7.15 -3.35
N TRP A 71 1.50 -6.61 -3.69
CA TRP A 71 1.68 -5.19 -3.94
C TRP A 71 2.79 -4.92 -4.93
N MET A 72 2.71 -3.78 -5.58
CA MET A 72 3.72 -3.29 -6.51
C MET A 72 3.92 -1.80 -6.29
N ALA A 73 5.16 -1.34 -6.41
CA ALA A 73 5.51 0.08 -6.38
C ALA A 73 6.60 0.38 -7.40
N GLY A 74 6.50 1.54 -8.04
CA GLY A 74 7.55 2.12 -8.87
C GLY A 74 8.15 3.35 -8.20
N SER A 75 9.39 3.68 -8.48
CA SER A 75 10.03 4.89 -8.00
C SER A 75 9.99 5.99 -9.05
N THR A 76 9.57 7.19 -8.65
CA THR A 76 9.66 8.39 -9.48
C THR A 76 11.06 9.01 -9.45
N GLY A 77 11.80 8.87 -8.33
CA GLY A 77 13.15 9.38 -8.14
C GLY A 77 14.27 8.45 -8.64
N LEU A 78 13.97 7.16 -8.83
CA LEU A 78 14.86 6.14 -9.39
C LEU A 78 14.12 5.46 -10.54
N PRO A 79 14.09 6.07 -11.73
CA PRO A 79 13.40 5.52 -12.88
C PRO A 79 13.86 4.07 -13.14
N SER A 80 12.99 3.24 -13.65
CA SER A 80 13.24 1.82 -13.94
C SER A 80 13.30 0.87 -12.73
N ILE A 81 13.14 1.33 -11.48
CA ILE A 81 12.99 0.41 -10.35
C ILE A 81 11.52 0.13 -10.09
N ILE A 82 11.15 -1.14 -10.20
CA ILE A 82 9.84 -1.63 -9.83
C ILE A 82 10.02 -2.71 -8.77
N LEU A 83 9.26 -2.57 -7.69
CA LEU A 83 9.25 -3.47 -6.55
C LEU A 83 7.99 -4.32 -6.59
N VAL A 84 8.13 -5.59 -6.27
CA VAL A 84 7.01 -6.53 -6.12
C VAL A 84 7.10 -7.16 -4.74
N GLY A 85 6.02 -7.06 -4.00
CA GLY A 85 5.79 -7.75 -2.75
C GLY A 85 4.83 -8.92 -2.94
N THR A 86 5.14 -10.07 -2.35
CA THR A 86 4.41 -11.32 -2.58
C THR A 86 3.83 -11.91 -1.30
N GLU A 87 3.01 -12.95 -1.49
CA GLU A 87 2.51 -13.86 -0.46
C GLU A 87 2.84 -15.31 -0.86
N PRO A 88 3.62 -16.07 -0.05
CA PRO A 88 4.30 -15.64 1.18
C PRO A 88 5.27 -14.47 0.95
N ALA A 89 5.66 -13.80 2.05
CA ALA A 89 6.49 -12.61 2.01
C ALA A 89 7.81 -12.85 1.25
N GLY A 90 7.96 -12.12 0.17
CA GLY A 90 9.15 -12.05 -0.67
C GLY A 90 9.18 -10.71 -1.37
N ILE A 91 10.36 -10.24 -1.73
CA ILE A 91 10.54 -9.01 -2.49
C ILE A 91 11.32 -9.33 -3.75
N PHE A 92 10.79 -8.86 -4.88
CA PHE A 92 11.41 -8.94 -6.19
C PHE A 92 11.60 -7.53 -6.73
N VAL A 93 12.70 -7.32 -7.43
CA VAL A 93 13.08 -6.02 -8.00
C VAL A 93 13.31 -6.17 -9.50
N SER A 94 12.69 -5.31 -10.28
CA SER A 94 13.00 -5.13 -11.70
C SER A 94 13.69 -3.78 -11.91
N ARG A 95 14.66 -3.75 -12.84
CA ARG A 95 15.39 -2.55 -13.25
C ARG A 95 15.29 -2.30 -14.76
N ASP A 96 14.38 -3.00 -15.42
CA ASP A 96 14.15 -2.98 -16.86
C ASP A 96 12.66 -2.88 -17.20
N SER A 97 11.94 -2.10 -16.37
CA SER A 97 10.50 -1.84 -16.52
C SER A 97 9.66 -3.12 -16.52
N GLY A 98 10.00 -4.06 -15.64
CA GLY A 98 9.23 -5.28 -15.40
C GLY A 98 9.46 -6.40 -16.43
N ARG A 99 10.59 -6.38 -17.17
CA ARG A 99 10.94 -7.48 -18.09
C ARG A 99 11.59 -8.64 -17.35
N THR A 100 12.48 -8.34 -16.38
CA THR A 100 13.14 -9.35 -15.57
C THR A 100 13.03 -9.03 -14.08
N TRP A 101 13.04 -10.07 -13.23
CA TRP A 101 12.87 -9.97 -11.80
C TRP A 101 14.03 -10.62 -11.06
N HIS A 102 14.50 -9.94 -10.02
CA HIS A 102 15.54 -10.44 -9.13
C HIS A 102 14.98 -10.59 -7.73
N GLN A 103 14.92 -11.83 -7.24
CA GLN A 103 14.47 -12.11 -5.87
C GLN A 103 15.51 -11.64 -4.86
N ASN A 104 15.04 -11.01 -3.78
CA ASN A 104 15.87 -10.77 -2.62
C ASN A 104 15.77 -11.93 -1.63
N VAL A 105 16.79 -12.79 -1.65
CA VAL A 105 16.83 -14.03 -0.83
C VAL A 105 16.81 -13.71 0.66
N ALA A 106 17.44 -12.62 1.12
CA ALA A 106 17.47 -12.25 2.53
C ALA A 106 16.07 -12.02 3.13
N VAL A 107 15.09 -11.57 2.32
CA VAL A 107 13.70 -11.42 2.80
C VAL A 107 13.06 -12.77 3.07
N SER A 108 13.29 -13.75 2.19
CA SER A 108 12.80 -15.12 2.40
C SER A 108 13.47 -15.77 3.60
N GLU A 109 14.77 -15.54 3.81
CA GLU A 109 15.51 -16.03 4.98
C GLU A 109 14.98 -15.42 6.29
N LEU A 110 14.67 -14.11 6.30
CA LEU A 110 14.04 -13.45 7.45
C LEU A 110 12.66 -14.03 7.73
N ARG A 111 11.82 -14.18 6.69
CA ARG A 111 10.50 -14.80 6.82
C ARG A 111 10.59 -16.17 7.46
N ASP A 112 11.46 -17.04 6.96
CA ASP A 112 11.59 -18.42 7.43
C ASP A 112 12.20 -18.47 8.84
N LYS A 113 13.18 -17.60 9.13
CA LYS A 113 13.81 -17.48 10.45
C LYS A 113 12.82 -17.06 11.53
N TYR A 114 11.96 -16.10 11.24
CA TYR A 114 11.03 -15.54 12.24
C TYR A 114 9.65 -16.19 12.18
N GLY A 115 9.36 -17.01 11.16
CA GLY A 115 8.07 -17.67 11.01
C GLY A 115 6.94 -16.68 10.74
N TRP A 116 7.08 -15.87 9.70
CA TRP A 116 6.05 -14.89 9.31
C TRP A 116 4.85 -15.58 8.65
N PHE A 117 4.10 -16.30 9.44
CA PHE A 117 2.89 -16.99 9.01
C PHE A 117 1.71 -16.60 9.91
N LEU A 118 0.57 -16.30 9.29
CA LEU A 118 -0.65 -16.06 10.04
C LEU A 118 -1.32 -17.38 10.43
N PRO A 119 -1.95 -17.44 11.62
CA PRO A 119 -2.55 -18.69 12.10
C PRO A 119 -3.72 -19.20 11.23
N TYR A 120 -4.30 -18.33 10.41
CA TYR A 120 -5.48 -18.63 9.57
C TYR A 120 -5.15 -18.78 8.08
N SER A 121 -3.89 -18.57 7.68
CA SER A 121 -3.42 -18.79 6.32
C SER A 121 -1.98 -19.30 6.37
N PRO A 122 -1.67 -20.47 5.79
CA PRO A 122 -0.32 -21.01 5.80
C PRO A 122 0.68 -20.21 4.97
N GLU A 123 0.18 -19.33 4.08
CA GLU A 123 0.98 -18.48 3.19
C GLU A 123 1.03 -17.01 3.64
N ALA A 124 0.36 -16.70 4.75
CA ALA A 124 0.30 -15.34 5.25
C ALA A 124 1.65 -14.86 5.81
N GLY A 125 1.78 -13.54 5.96
CA GLY A 125 3.04 -12.85 6.14
C GLY A 125 3.48 -12.31 4.79
N CYS A 126 2.63 -11.46 4.17
CA CYS A 126 2.88 -10.89 2.85
C CYS A 126 3.51 -9.51 2.95
N VAL A 127 4.15 -9.09 1.88
CA VAL A 127 4.57 -7.69 1.71
C VAL A 127 3.39 -6.90 1.16
N ARG A 128 2.87 -5.99 1.99
CA ARG A 128 1.61 -5.28 1.73
C ARG A 128 1.78 -3.91 1.11
N ASP A 129 2.93 -3.27 1.33
CA ASP A 129 3.16 -1.92 0.86
C ASP A 129 4.65 -1.59 0.79
N PHE A 130 4.98 -0.57 -0.03
CA PHE A 130 6.31 0.03 -0.11
C PHE A 130 6.20 1.55 -0.02
N ALA A 131 7.20 2.18 0.62
CA ALA A 131 7.39 3.61 0.57
C ALA A 131 8.85 3.93 0.23
N ILE A 132 9.06 4.98 -0.56
CA ILE A 132 10.39 5.42 -0.98
C ILE A 132 10.60 6.84 -0.49
N ALA A 133 11.72 7.08 0.17
CA ALA A 133 12.13 8.43 0.55
C ALA A 133 12.71 9.15 -0.66
N GLU A 134 11.98 10.12 -1.20
CA GLU A 134 12.36 10.83 -2.42
C GLU A 134 13.33 11.98 -2.17
N SER A 135 13.55 12.37 -0.92
CA SER A 135 14.41 13.50 -0.55
C SER A 135 14.90 13.39 0.89
N GLY A 136 15.88 14.23 1.25
CA GLY A 136 16.34 14.40 2.62
C GLY A 136 17.42 13.40 3.03
N ARG A 137 17.58 13.22 4.36
CA ARG A 137 18.68 12.43 4.95
C ARG A 137 18.69 10.97 4.48
N TYR A 138 17.53 10.40 4.22
CA TYR A 138 17.36 9.00 3.81
C TYR A 138 16.88 8.89 2.35
N GLU A 139 17.26 9.86 1.51
CA GLU A 139 16.93 9.82 0.08
C GLU A 139 17.34 8.49 -0.57
N GLY A 140 16.42 7.89 -1.32
CA GLY A 140 16.60 6.57 -1.93
C GLY A 140 16.35 5.38 -1.00
N ARG A 141 16.11 5.60 0.30
CA ARG A 141 15.71 4.53 1.22
C ARG A 141 14.32 4.00 0.84
N ILE A 142 14.21 2.69 0.81
CA ILE A 142 12.96 1.98 0.56
C ILE A 142 12.53 1.28 1.83
N TYR A 143 11.27 1.44 2.19
CA TYR A 143 10.61 0.73 3.26
C TYR A 143 9.65 -0.30 2.68
N ALA A 144 9.58 -1.48 3.29
CA ALA A 144 8.56 -2.48 2.99
C ALA A 144 7.76 -2.81 4.25
N ALA A 145 6.44 -2.70 4.15
CA ALA A 145 5.51 -3.12 5.18
C ALA A 145 5.23 -4.61 5.04
N VAL A 146 5.55 -5.39 6.07
CA VAL A 146 5.35 -6.84 6.07
C VAL A 146 4.32 -7.20 7.13
N GLU A 147 3.22 -7.81 6.69
CA GLU A 147 2.19 -8.35 7.57
C GLU A 147 2.83 -9.43 8.45
N VAL A 148 2.73 -9.26 9.76
CA VAL A 148 3.37 -10.04 10.84
C VAL A 148 4.91 -10.08 10.82
N GLY A 149 5.57 -9.31 9.94
CA GLY A 149 7.03 -9.24 9.83
C GLY A 149 7.62 -7.87 10.21
N GLY A 150 6.76 -6.86 10.43
CA GLY A 150 7.19 -5.50 10.74
C GLY A 150 7.64 -4.72 9.52
N ILE A 151 8.72 -3.98 9.62
CA ILE A 151 9.24 -3.13 8.55
C ILE A 151 10.64 -3.58 8.15
N LEU A 152 10.83 -3.74 6.83
CA LEU A 152 12.13 -3.91 6.22
C LEU A 152 12.60 -2.60 5.58
N ILE A 153 13.92 -2.41 5.53
CA ILE A 153 14.57 -1.26 4.91
C ILE A 153 15.61 -1.72 3.90
N SER A 154 15.70 -0.99 2.80
CA SER A 154 16.81 -1.04 1.85
C SER A 154 17.35 0.36 1.61
N ASP A 155 18.68 0.54 1.74
CA ASP A 155 19.39 1.79 1.49
C ASP A 155 20.18 1.77 0.16
N ASP A 156 20.01 0.74 -0.66
CA ASP A 156 20.77 0.53 -1.89
C ASP A 156 19.90 0.22 -3.12
N GLY A 157 18.67 0.78 -3.12
CA GLY A 157 17.73 0.62 -4.23
C GLY A 157 17.17 -0.80 -4.33
N GLY A 158 16.91 -1.46 -3.21
CA GLY A 158 16.28 -2.77 -3.15
C GLY A 158 17.23 -3.95 -3.36
N ARG A 159 18.56 -3.73 -3.37
CA ARG A 159 19.55 -4.82 -3.50
C ARG A 159 19.71 -5.62 -2.22
N LYS A 160 19.73 -4.93 -1.08
CA LYS A 160 19.83 -5.56 0.25
C LYS A 160 18.68 -5.08 1.12
N TRP A 161 18.15 -5.99 1.92
CA TRP A 161 17.07 -5.72 2.85
C TRP A 161 17.43 -6.22 4.24
N HIS A 162 17.04 -5.47 5.25
CA HIS A 162 17.18 -5.81 6.65
C HIS A 162 15.99 -5.27 7.44
N LEU A 163 15.80 -5.78 8.66
CA LEU A 163 14.80 -5.22 9.58
C LEU A 163 15.16 -3.78 9.96
N ALA A 164 14.18 -2.88 9.99
CA ALA A 164 14.34 -1.57 10.58
C ALA A 164 14.73 -1.69 12.06
N GLU A 165 15.51 -0.74 12.59
CA GLU A 165 15.90 -0.75 14.01
C GLU A 165 14.67 -0.75 14.96
N GLY A 166 13.59 -0.10 14.57
CA GLY A 166 12.32 -0.08 15.30
C GLY A 166 11.40 -1.28 15.02
N SER A 167 11.93 -2.37 14.44
CA SER A 167 11.20 -3.59 14.11
C SER A 167 12.05 -4.82 14.44
N ASP A 168 11.54 -5.77 15.21
CA ASP A 168 12.29 -6.97 15.60
C ASP A 168 11.94 -8.23 14.79
N GLY A 169 10.96 -8.11 13.89
CA GLY A 169 10.51 -9.21 13.03
C GLY A 169 9.76 -10.33 13.76
N ILE A 170 9.49 -10.20 15.06
CA ILE A 170 8.80 -11.23 15.84
C ILE A 170 7.29 -11.09 15.64
N PRO A 171 6.56 -12.12 15.18
CA PRO A 171 5.14 -12.06 14.85
C PRO A 171 4.22 -12.17 16.09
N ASP A 172 4.56 -11.48 17.18
CA ASP A 172 3.74 -11.43 18.38
C ASP A 172 2.76 -10.25 18.33
N LEU A 173 1.53 -10.52 17.89
CA LEU A 173 0.47 -9.52 17.72
C LEU A 173 -0.05 -8.94 19.05
N ASN A 174 0.27 -9.54 20.18
CA ASN A 174 -0.11 -9.06 21.51
C ASN A 174 0.97 -8.20 22.16
N ARG A 175 2.12 -8.08 21.52
CA ARG A 175 3.25 -7.35 22.06
C ARG A 175 3.02 -5.85 22.03
N VAL A 176 3.02 -5.25 23.20
CA VAL A 176 3.08 -3.79 23.35
C VAL A 176 4.51 -3.44 23.74
N SER A 177 5.31 -2.98 22.80
CA SER A 177 6.71 -2.64 23.08
C SER A 177 6.96 -1.15 22.84
N GLY A 178 7.51 -0.48 23.83
CA GLY A 178 7.81 0.96 23.92
C GLY A 178 8.07 1.71 22.61
N ALA A 179 9.28 1.57 22.04
CA ALA A 179 9.68 2.30 20.83
C ALA A 179 9.62 1.44 19.54
N MET A 180 9.09 0.21 19.63
CA MET A 180 8.98 -0.71 18.50
C MET A 180 7.63 -0.55 17.81
N ILE A 181 7.59 -0.83 16.51
CA ILE A 181 6.34 -0.90 15.76
C ILE A 181 5.61 -2.22 16.05
N HIS A 182 4.28 -2.20 15.92
CA HIS A 182 3.48 -3.43 15.91
C HIS A 182 3.85 -4.27 14.67
N PRO A 183 4.03 -5.60 14.79
CA PRO A 183 4.55 -6.43 13.69
C PRO A 183 3.61 -6.57 12.50
N ASP A 184 2.29 -6.43 12.70
CA ASP A 184 1.27 -6.55 11.66
C ASP A 184 1.13 -5.22 10.88
N VAL A 185 2.08 -4.95 9.95
CA VAL A 185 2.14 -3.69 9.21
C VAL A 185 1.41 -3.82 7.88
N HIS A 186 0.44 -2.94 7.65
CA HIS A 186 -0.44 -2.98 6.48
C HIS A 186 -0.12 -1.93 5.41
N SER A 187 0.26 -0.72 5.83
CA SER A 187 0.70 0.33 4.92
C SER A 187 1.77 1.20 5.55
N ILE A 188 2.58 1.83 4.71
CA ILE A 188 3.68 2.69 5.13
C ILE A 188 3.80 3.88 4.18
N SER A 189 4.12 5.05 4.72
CA SER A 189 4.39 6.25 3.92
C SER A 189 5.52 7.06 4.52
N VAL A 190 6.33 7.67 3.65
CA VAL A 190 7.35 8.66 4.00
C VAL A 190 6.83 10.03 3.62
N HIS A 191 6.93 11.00 4.52
CA HIS A 191 6.46 12.35 4.22
C HIS A 191 7.44 13.08 3.29
N PRO A 192 6.95 13.71 2.20
CA PRO A 192 7.85 14.32 1.19
C PRO A 192 8.68 15.49 1.72
N SER A 193 8.25 16.17 2.78
CA SER A 193 9.05 17.25 3.38
C SER A 193 10.19 16.77 4.27
N SER A 194 10.20 15.51 4.70
CA SER A 194 11.24 14.96 5.56
C SER A 194 11.24 13.44 5.55
N SER A 195 12.34 12.86 5.13
CA SER A 195 12.54 11.40 5.18
C SER A 195 12.66 10.81 6.60
N ASP A 196 12.77 11.66 7.63
CA ASP A 196 12.70 11.23 9.02
C ASP A 196 11.25 10.93 9.45
N LEU A 197 10.25 11.52 8.75
CA LEU A 197 8.84 11.36 9.08
C LEU A 197 8.24 10.17 8.33
N VAL A 198 8.03 9.09 9.04
CA VAL A 198 7.43 7.86 8.51
C VAL A 198 6.17 7.55 9.29
N THR A 199 5.09 7.21 8.58
CA THR A 199 3.80 6.80 9.17
C THR A 199 3.46 5.40 8.70
N ALA A 200 3.01 4.54 9.61
CA ALA A 200 2.63 3.17 9.29
C ALA A 200 1.31 2.79 9.97
N ALA A 201 0.39 2.22 9.20
CA ALA A 201 -0.84 1.63 9.68
C ALA A 201 -0.65 0.15 9.98
N THR A 202 -1.14 -0.30 11.12
CA THR A 202 -0.91 -1.66 11.63
C THR A 202 -2.17 -2.26 12.25
N GLY A 203 -2.15 -3.57 12.52
CA GLY A 203 -3.18 -4.24 13.30
C GLY A 203 -3.32 -3.74 14.75
N GLY A 204 -2.29 -3.07 15.28
CA GLY A 204 -2.28 -2.52 16.64
C GLY A 204 -2.48 -1.00 16.72
N GLY A 205 -2.49 -0.29 15.60
CA GLY A 205 -2.67 1.16 15.58
C GLY A 205 -2.01 1.86 14.40
N LEU A 206 -2.10 3.19 14.44
CA LEU A 206 -1.32 4.08 13.59
C LEU A 206 -0.05 4.50 14.32
N TYR A 207 1.08 4.24 13.72
CA TYR A 207 2.39 4.54 14.27
C TYR A 207 3.08 5.63 13.47
N ARG A 208 3.86 6.44 14.18
CA ARG A 208 4.68 7.49 13.58
C ARG A 208 6.10 7.40 14.09
N SER A 209 7.06 7.49 13.17
CA SER A 209 8.47 7.71 13.42
C SER A 209 8.85 9.13 13.04
N THR A 210 9.82 9.71 13.76
CA THR A 210 10.43 11.02 13.46
C THR A 210 11.95 10.90 13.29
N ASP A 211 12.43 9.69 13.11
CA ASP A 211 13.86 9.34 13.00
C ASP A 211 14.16 8.29 11.92
N GLY A 212 13.28 8.22 10.88
CA GLY A 212 13.46 7.34 9.73
C GLY A 212 13.21 5.86 10.04
N GLY A 213 12.32 5.56 10.98
CA GLY A 213 11.93 4.18 11.33
C GLY A 213 12.77 3.53 12.41
N ARG A 214 13.62 4.29 13.11
CA ARG A 214 14.41 3.77 14.23
C ARG A 214 13.57 3.56 15.48
N THR A 215 12.69 4.52 15.78
CA THR A 215 11.74 4.43 16.88
C THR A 215 10.33 4.80 16.40
N TRP A 216 9.34 4.22 17.07
CA TRP A 216 7.94 4.39 16.71
C TRP A 216 7.09 4.79 17.91
N LYS A 217 6.16 5.69 17.67
CA LYS A 217 5.13 6.07 18.63
C LYS A 217 3.76 5.74 18.07
N CYS A 218 2.96 4.98 18.82
CA CYS A 218 1.55 4.79 18.49
C CYS A 218 0.80 6.12 18.76
N ILE A 219 0.22 6.70 17.71
CA ILE A 219 -0.55 7.95 17.78
C ILE A 219 -2.07 7.71 17.75
N TYR A 220 -2.50 6.49 17.38
CA TYR A 220 -3.90 6.09 17.42
C TYR A 220 -4.01 4.57 17.58
N ARG A 221 -4.66 4.11 18.67
CA ARG A 221 -4.84 2.67 18.95
C ARG A 221 -6.15 2.18 18.34
N CYS A 222 -6.07 1.43 17.26
CA CYS A 222 -7.17 0.79 16.57
C CYS A 222 -6.61 -0.19 15.52
N TYR A 223 -7.41 -1.09 15.01
CA TYR A 223 -7.02 -1.85 13.80
C TYR A 223 -7.08 -0.91 12.58
N ILE A 224 -5.99 -0.74 11.87
CA ILE A 224 -5.91 0.19 10.73
C ILE A 224 -5.15 -0.47 9.58
N ARG A 225 -5.74 -0.47 8.37
CA ARG A 225 -5.04 -0.93 7.16
C ARG A 225 -4.47 0.21 6.34
N ALA A 226 -5.09 1.36 6.37
CA ALA A 226 -4.71 2.49 5.54
C ALA A 226 -4.71 3.81 6.30
N ALA A 227 -3.71 4.64 6.02
CA ALA A 227 -3.68 6.04 6.38
C ALA A 227 -3.08 6.85 5.23
N TRP A 228 -3.59 8.06 5.05
CA TRP A 228 -3.05 9.07 4.16
C TRP A 228 -2.54 10.24 5.00
N VAL A 229 -1.35 10.70 4.70
CA VAL A 229 -0.74 11.88 5.32
C VAL A 229 -0.70 12.98 4.26
N ASP A 230 -1.18 14.17 4.62
CA ASP A 230 -1.17 15.32 3.72
C ASP A 230 0.28 15.68 3.35
N PRO A 231 0.66 15.65 2.08
CA PRO A 231 2.03 15.95 1.67
C PRO A 231 2.48 17.39 1.97
N GLN A 232 1.54 18.28 2.30
CA GLN A 232 1.83 19.67 2.65
C GLN A 232 1.79 19.95 4.18
N ASP A 233 1.11 19.09 4.96
CA ASP A 233 1.04 19.20 6.43
C ASP A 233 1.11 17.83 7.09
N ALA A 234 2.27 17.46 7.58
CA ALA A 234 2.50 16.19 8.26
C ALA A 234 1.64 15.97 9.53
N ARG A 235 0.93 16.99 10.04
CA ARG A 235 0.00 16.86 11.16
C ARG A 235 -1.40 16.50 10.71
N HIS A 236 -1.72 16.72 9.44
CA HIS A 236 -2.99 16.35 8.85
C HIS A 236 -2.93 14.90 8.34
N ILE A 237 -3.72 14.03 8.95
CA ILE A 237 -3.76 12.60 8.63
C ILE A 237 -5.22 12.17 8.51
N ILE A 238 -5.52 11.36 7.50
CA ILE A 238 -6.79 10.65 7.34
C ILE A 238 -6.52 9.17 7.50
N ALA A 239 -7.23 8.51 8.40
CA ALA A 239 -7.06 7.10 8.69
C ALA A 239 -8.37 6.32 8.51
N GLY A 240 -8.24 5.03 8.23
CA GLY A 240 -9.35 4.08 8.12
C GLY A 240 -9.42 3.12 9.31
N PRO A 241 -9.73 3.58 10.54
CA PRO A 241 -9.81 2.71 11.70
C PRO A 241 -11.00 1.75 11.64
N ALA A 242 -10.84 0.60 12.28
CA ALA A 242 -11.87 -0.44 12.44
C ALA A 242 -11.70 -1.15 13.80
N ASP A 243 -12.74 -1.82 14.28
CA ASP A 243 -12.68 -2.58 15.53
C ASP A 243 -12.05 -3.98 15.36
N GLY A 244 -11.57 -4.27 14.16
CA GLY A 244 -10.94 -5.50 13.72
C GLY A 244 -11.11 -5.66 12.20
N VAL A 245 -10.66 -6.78 11.65
CA VAL A 245 -10.74 -7.07 10.21
C VAL A 245 -12.19 -6.92 9.72
N SER A 246 -12.41 -5.98 8.80
CA SER A 246 -13.72 -5.69 8.18
C SER A 246 -14.87 -5.52 9.19
N ARG A 247 -14.61 -4.88 10.34
CA ARG A 247 -15.60 -4.71 11.39
C ARG A 247 -15.62 -3.27 11.89
N ASN A 248 -16.80 -2.61 11.81
CA ASN A 248 -17.00 -1.21 12.20
C ASN A 248 -15.98 -0.25 11.59
N GLY A 249 -15.68 -0.42 10.30
CA GLY A 249 -14.78 0.45 9.58
C GLY A 249 -15.36 1.86 9.45
N ARG A 250 -14.49 2.86 9.48
CA ARG A 250 -14.85 4.28 9.36
C ARG A 250 -13.67 5.08 8.81
N ILE A 251 -13.88 6.35 8.55
CA ILE A 251 -12.80 7.29 8.26
C ILE A 251 -12.78 8.35 9.35
N GLU A 252 -11.61 8.60 9.89
CA GLU A 252 -11.35 9.65 10.85
C GLU A 252 -10.16 10.52 10.42
N GLU A 253 -10.15 11.76 10.86
CA GLU A 253 -9.19 12.79 10.47
C GLU A 253 -8.59 13.46 11.70
N THR A 254 -7.29 13.73 11.70
CA THR A 254 -6.59 14.57 12.65
C THR A 254 -5.90 15.71 11.90
N ARG A 255 -5.83 16.89 12.55
CA ARG A 255 -5.07 18.06 12.05
C ARG A 255 -4.02 18.54 13.06
N ASP A 256 -3.83 17.79 14.14
CA ASP A 256 -2.89 18.10 15.22
C ASP A 256 -1.83 17.01 15.43
N GLY A 257 -1.67 16.14 14.43
CA GLY A 257 -0.67 15.07 14.45
C GLY A 257 -1.06 13.87 15.31
N GLY A 258 -2.35 13.64 15.49
CA GLY A 258 -2.89 12.48 16.20
C GLY A 258 -3.22 12.75 17.67
N GLN A 259 -3.23 14.01 18.12
CA GLN A 259 -3.65 14.35 19.50
C GLN A 259 -5.17 14.28 19.65
N SER A 260 -5.91 14.67 18.60
CA SER A 260 -7.36 14.52 18.53
C SER A 260 -7.79 13.97 17.16
N TRP A 261 -8.92 13.26 17.13
CA TRP A 261 -9.48 12.64 15.94
C TRP A 261 -10.96 12.99 15.82
N GLN A 262 -11.41 13.28 14.59
CA GLN A 262 -12.79 13.62 14.26
C GLN A 262 -13.32 12.69 13.18
N PRO A 263 -14.62 12.34 13.23
CA PRO A 263 -15.24 11.58 12.14
C PRO A 263 -15.11 12.31 10.80
N ALA A 264 -14.70 11.59 9.76
CA ALA A 264 -14.48 12.11 8.42
C ALA A 264 -15.11 11.24 7.31
N SER A 265 -16.14 10.46 7.64
CA SER A 265 -16.89 9.59 6.71
C SER A 265 -18.12 10.26 6.09
N VAL A 266 -18.20 11.58 6.04
CA VAL A 266 -19.38 12.30 5.55
C VAL A 266 -19.69 11.87 4.11
N GLY A 267 -20.93 11.50 3.85
CA GLY A 267 -21.39 10.98 2.55
C GLY A 267 -21.29 9.46 2.37
N MET A 268 -20.65 8.73 3.28
CA MET A 268 -20.36 7.30 3.13
C MET A 268 -21.22 6.36 3.98
N ASN A 269 -22.23 6.84 4.71
CA ASN A 269 -23.07 6.02 5.60
C ASN A 269 -22.27 5.10 6.57
N GLY A 270 -21.11 5.56 7.03
CA GLY A 270 -20.31 4.86 8.05
C GLY A 270 -20.80 5.10 9.48
N PRO A 271 -20.35 4.33 10.49
CA PRO A 271 -19.41 3.22 10.38
C PRO A 271 -20.02 1.98 9.74
N TRP A 272 -19.17 1.21 9.01
CA TRP A 272 -19.61 0.02 8.26
C TRP A 272 -19.44 -1.25 9.07
N THR A 273 -20.49 -2.03 9.20
CA THR A 273 -20.50 -3.24 10.04
C THR A 273 -19.59 -4.36 9.52
N ARG A 274 -19.35 -4.44 8.19
CA ARG A 274 -18.68 -5.58 7.54
C ARG A 274 -17.58 -5.22 6.55
N HIS A 275 -17.15 -3.97 6.50
CA HIS A 275 -16.02 -3.56 5.67
C HIS A 275 -15.27 -2.38 6.30
N MET A 276 -14.15 -2.04 5.74
CA MET A 276 -13.25 -1.01 6.22
C MET A 276 -12.48 -0.40 5.04
N VAL A 277 -11.70 0.62 5.29
CA VAL A 277 -10.78 1.15 4.29
C VAL A 277 -9.59 0.20 4.12
N GLU A 278 -9.35 -0.25 2.90
CA GLU A 278 -8.18 -1.05 2.54
C GLU A 278 -7.01 -0.17 2.14
N ARG A 279 -7.28 0.91 1.36
CA ARG A 279 -6.25 1.80 0.86
C ARG A 279 -6.76 3.21 0.68
N PHE A 280 -5.86 4.17 0.88
CA PHE A 280 -5.99 5.50 0.30
C PHE A 280 -5.04 5.63 -0.88
N TYR A 281 -5.47 6.35 -1.90
CA TYR A 281 -4.67 6.68 -3.07
C TYR A 281 -4.89 8.15 -3.43
N GLN A 282 -3.82 8.90 -3.63
CA GLN A 282 -3.89 10.28 -4.07
C GLN A 282 -3.44 10.39 -5.52
N HIS A 283 -4.23 11.04 -6.34
CA HIS A 283 -3.84 11.44 -7.69
C HIS A 283 -4.28 12.87 -7.92
N ASP A 284 -3.33 13.69 -8.34
CA ASP A 284 -3.48 15.15 -8.38
C ASP A 284 -3.97 15.68 -7.04
N LYS A 285 -5.13 16.32 -7.06
CA LYS A 285 -5.77 16.87 -5.87
C LYS A 285 -6.80 15.93 -5.24
N ASN A 286 -7.19 14.86 -5.92
CA ASN A 286 -8.23 13.95 -5.43
C ASN A 286 -7.64 12.88 -4.52
N LEU A 287 -8.28 12.67 -3.39
CA LEU A 287 -8.02 11.55 -2.51
C LEU A 287 -9.09 10.47 -2.76
N PHE A 288 -8.64 9.24 -2.97
CA PHE A 288 -9.49 8.07 -3.17
C PHE A 288 -9.41 7.17 -1.95
N ALA A 289 -10.54 6.55 -1.60
CA ALA A 289 -10.61 5.49 -0.61
C ALA A 289 -11.14 4.22 -1.29
N ILE A 290 -10.37 3.15 -1.21
CA ILE A 290 -10.77 1.80 -1.63
C ILE A 290 -11.21 1.06 -0.38
N LEU A 291 -12.44 0.57 -0.38
CA LEU A 291 -12.99 -0.19 0.74
C LEU A 291 -12.77 -1.70 0.53
N SER A 292 -12.77 -2.46 1.60
CA SER A 292 -12.57 -3.92 1.57
C SER A 292 -13.68 -4.70 0.85
N ASN A 293 -14.82 -4.06 0.57
CA ASN A 293 -15.87 -4.59 -0.31
C ASN A 293 -15.65 -4.22 -1.80
N GLY A 294 -14.52 -3.56 -2.12
CA GLY A 294 -14.15 -3.16 -3.47
C GLY A 294 -14.85 -1.90 -3.99
N GLU A 295 -15.55 -1.15 -3.16
CA GLU A 295 -16.10 0.15 -3.52
C GLU A 295 -14.99 1.20 -3.61
N LEU A 296 -15.15 2.13 -4.56
CA LEU A 296 -14.28 3.25 -4.77
C LEU A 296 -14.98 4.57 -4.46
N TRP A 297 -14.39 5.34 -3.58
CA TRP A 297 -14.87 6.65 -3.15
C TRP A 297 -13.81 7.71 -3.39
N THR A 298 -14.23 8.95 -3.65
CA THR A 298 -13.31 10.09 -3.83
C THR A 298 -13.75 11.30 -3.03
N ARG A 299 -12.76 12.09 -2.63
CA ARG A 299 -12.93 13.39 -1.99
C ARG A 299 -11.99 14.40 -2.66
N SER A 300 -12.54 15.48 -3.18
CA SER A 300 -11.75 16.58 -3.75
C SER A 300 -11.20 17.51 -2.66
N PRO A 301 -10.14 18.27 -2.93
CA PRO A 301 -9.55 19.19 -1.96
C PRO A 301 -10.56 20.22 -1.44
N GLY A 302 -10.47 20.50 -0.16
CA GLY A 302 -11.35 21.45 0.52
C GLY A 302 -12.79 20.95 0.74
N GLN A 303 -13.14 19.78 0.22
CA GLN A 303 -14.42 19.15 0.50
C GLN A 303 -14.31 18.17 1.68
N THR A 304 -15.39 18.04 2.43
CA THR A 304 -15.50 17.09 3.54
C THR A 304 -16.31 15.85 3.18
N VAL A 305 -17.03 15.90 2.05
CA VAL A 305 -17.98 14.87 1.61
C VAL A 305 -17.30 13.92 0.63
N TRP A 306 -17.36 12.64 0.92
CA TRP A 306 -16.96 11.58 0.00
C TRP A 306 -18.09 11.28 -0.99
N GLN A 307 -17.70 10.99 -2.23
CA GLN A 307 -18.61 10.59 -3.29
C GLN A 307 -18.20 9.23 -3.84
N ARG A 308 -19.13 8.31 -3.95
CA ARG A 308 -18.90 7.04 -4.63
C ARG A 308 -18.77 7.29 -6.13
N ILE A 309 -17.73 6.74 -6.73
CA ILE A 309 -17.52 6.81 -8.17
C ILE A 309 -17.53 5.42 -8.77
N LEU A 310 -17.90 5.34 -10.06
CA LEU A 310 -17.95 4.09 -10.83
C LEU A 310 -18.68 2.95 -10.07
N PRO A 311 -19.94 3.15 -9.65
CA PRO A 311 -20.67 2.18 -8.84
C PRO A 311 -20.91 0.84 -9.55
N GLU A 312 -20.76 0.79 -10.87
CA GLU A 312 -20.81 -0.40 -11.72
C GLU A 312 -19.53 -1.25 -11.64
N VAL A 313 -18.41 -0.68 -11.17
CA VAL A 313 -17.16 -1.42 -10.96
C VAL A 313 -17.14 -1.97 -9.54
N SER A 314 -16.84 -3.25 -9.42
CA SER A 314 -16.70 -3.94 -8.14
C SER A 314 -15.31 -4.55 -7.99
N GLY A 315 -14.94 -4.85 -6.75
CA GLY A 315 -13.70 -5.55 -6.44
C GLY A 315 -12.43 -4.74 -6.73
N VAL A 316 -12.49 -3.41 -6.61
CA VAL A 316 -11.29 -2.55 -6.75
C VAL A 316 -10.28 -2.92 -5.67
N GLN A 317 -9.03 -3.16 -6.07
CA GLN A 317 -7.91 -3.55 -5.21
C GLN A 317 -6.80 -2.48 -5.18
N ALA A 318 -6.48 -1.90 -6.33
CA ALA A 318 -5.41 -0.93 -6.46
C ALA A 318 -5.66 0.06 -7.61
N MET A 319 -5.00 1.20 -7.53
CA MET A 319 -5.01 2.23 -8.56
C MET A 319 -3.57 2.67 -8.87
N ALA A 320 -3.35 3.06 -10.12
CA ALA A 320 -2.16 3.77 -10.56
C ALA A 320 -2.56 4.81 -11.61
N ALA A 321 -1.85 5.93 -11.65
CA ALA A 321 -1.95 6.89 -12.74
C ALA A 321 -0.92 6.55 -13.81
N SER A 322 -1.29 6.70 -15.08
CA SER A 322 -0.36 6.77 -16.22
C SER A 322 -0.33 8.20 -16.72
N ASP A 323 0.85 8.71 -16.95
CA ASP A 323 1.08 10.01 -17.61
C ASP A 323 0.56 10.01 -19.04
#